data_738cf4c730085e606db171662a627a31
#
_entry.id   738cf4c730085e606db171662a627a31
#
_cell.length_a   1.000
_cell.length_b   1.000
_cell.length_c   1.000
_cell.angle_alpha   90.00
_cell.angle_beta   90.00
_cell.angle_gamma   90.00
#
_symmetry.space_group_name_H-M   'P 1'
#
loop_
_entity.id
_entity.type
_entity.pdbx_description
1 polymer ?
#
loop_
_entity_poly.entity_id
_entity_poly.type
_entity_poly.pdbx_seq_one_letter_code
_entity_poly.pdbx_strand_id
1 'polypeptide(L)'
;ADLQDCYDLNNYIEGMTAYVTGETTDFSTVGVKALDDLTLQYTLKEPATYFMSLLQKIGFLPLCRSYFLSQGGAFGLDAFSEAQSKPSYQYGIDQNHVAVCGQFLCINMTEKNSVTYVLNENYWNASNANLKAVKLTFSDSSDVSRSYDDFMNGTVVSMYLNSQRLELAKKKGDFEKYAFVNDVGRITFLFWFNIHRQTYANMADGAAPSQKTDAEKAVSCAALQNAHFRRAIGHAISRGAYPAQNG
;
A
#
# COMPACT_ATOMS: atom_id res chain seq x y z
N ALA A 1 -3.14 -7.13 9.99
CA ALA A 1 -2.45 -6.63 8.81
C ALA A 1 -3.20 -7.15 7.60
N ASP A 2 -3.64 -6.26 6.72
CA ASP A 2 -4.29 -6.68 5.49
C ASP A 2 -3.34 -7.55 4.68
N LEU A 3 -3.79 -8.76 4.33
CA LEU A 3 -3.07 -9.73 3.51
C LEU A 3 -2.69 -9.18 2.12
N GLN A 4 -3.15 -7.99 1.78
CA GLN A 4 -2.91 -7.31 0.51
C GLN A 4 -1.43 -6.97 0.32
N ASP A 5 -0.71 -6.65 1.40
CA ASP A 5 0.73 -6.38 1.35
C ASP A 5 1.59 -7.65 1.19
N CYS A 6 1.01 -8.82 1.48
CA CYS A 6 1.65 -10.13 1.27
C CYS A 6 1.43 -10.69 -0.15
N TYR A 7 0.67 -9.99 -1.00
CA TYR A 7 0.37 -10.43 -2.36
C TYR A 7 1.64 -10.68 -3.19
N ASP A 8 2.64 -9.84 -3.03
CA ASP A 8 3.91 -10.00 -3.72
C ASP A 8 4.67 -11.24 -3.27
N LEU A 9 4.67 -11.56 -1.97
CA LEU A 9 5.26 -12.79 -1.46
C LEU A 9 4.61 -14.03 -2.08
N ASN A 10 3.27 -14.05 -2.11
CA ASN A 10 2.50 -15.16 -2.67
C ASN A 10 2.76 -15.35 -4.16
N ASN A 11 2.95 -14.26 -4.90
CA ASN A 11 3.13 -14.34 -6.35
C ASN A 11 4.52 -14.75 -6.76
N TYR A 12 5.54 -14.37 -6.01
CA TYR A 12 6.94 -14.54 -6.44
C TYR A 12 7.67 -15.68 -5.74
N ILE A 13 7.36 -15.97 -4.47
CA ILE A 13 8.10 -16.97 -3.69
C ILE A 13 7.51 -18.36 -3.93
N GLU A 14 8.39 -19.33 -4.25
CA GLU A 14 8.00 -20.72 -4.39
C GLU A 14 7.38 -21.27 -3.09
N GLY A 15 6.31 -22.08 -3.21
CA GLY A 15 5.61 -22.69 -2.07
C GLY A 15 4.81 -21.72 -1.18
N MET A 16 4.98 -20.41 -1.30
CA MET A 16 4.34 -19.44 -0.40
C MET A 16 2.81 -19.48 -0.50
N THR A 17 2.24 -19.64 -1.69
CA THR A 17 0.78 -19.73 -1.86
C THR A 17 0.20 -20.90 -1.06
N ALA A 18 0.74 -22.09 -1.23
CA ALA A 18 0.27 -23.30 -0.52
C ALA A 18 0.36 -23.16 1.00
N TYR A 19 1.42 -22.48 1.48
CA TYR A 19 1.59 -22.21 2.90
C TYR A 19 0.54 -21.20 3.42
N VAL A 20 0.33 -20.08 2.73
CA VAL A 20 -0.61 -19.02 3.16
C VAL A 20 -2.07 -19.46 3.06
N THR A 21 -2.42 -20.31 2.09
CA THR A 21 -3.78 -20.86 1.95
C THR A 21 -4.06 -22.02 2.91
N GLY A 22 -3.05 -22.50 3.65
CA GLY A 22 -3.20 -23.61 4.58
C GLY A 22 -3.19 -24.99 3.91
N GLU A 23 -2.84 -25.09 2.62
CA GLU A 23 -2.63 -26.38 1.95
C GLU A 23 -1.46 -27.16 2.55
N THR A 24 -0.49 -26.43 3.10
CA THR A 24 0.61 -26.99 3.91
C THR A 24 0.90 -26.08 5.09
N THR A 25 1.28 -26.70 6.22
CA THR A 25 1.80 -25.99 7.40
C THR A 25 3.32 -26.08 7.51
N ASP A 26 3.95 -26.81 6.60
CA ASP A 26 5.40 -27.00 6.56
C ASP A 26 6.08 -25.82 5.86
N PHE A 27 6.65 -24.90 6.64
CA PHE A 27 7.39 -23.75 6.11
C PHE A 27 8.66 -24.14 5.36
N SER A 28 9.20 -25.36 5.55
CA SER A 28 10.40 -25.81 4.82
C SER A 28 10.18 -25.92 3.30
N THR A 29 8.90 -26.02 2.88
CA THR A 29 8.50 -26.03 1.46
C THR A 29 8.49 -24.65 0.82
N VAL A 30 8.60 -23.59 1.63
CA VAL A 30 8.63 -22.21 1.16
C VAL A 30 10.04 -21.83 0.70
N GLY A 31 10.13 -21.16 -0.42
CA GLY A 31 11.40 -20.73 -1.03
C GLY A 31 12.11 -19.59 -0.29
N VAL A 32 12.09 -19.58 1.06
CA VAL A 32 12.81 -18.64 1.90
C VAL A 32 13.64 -19.41 2.90
N LYS A 33 14.97 -19.37 2.78
CA LYS A 33 15.90 -20.15 3.62
C LYS A 33 17.05 -19.32 4.12
N ALA A 34 17.31 -19.35 5.42
CA ALA A 34 18.59 -18.91 5.97
C ALA A 34 19.62 -20.04 5.76
N LEU A 35 20.63 -19.77 4.98
CA LEU A 35 21.73 -20.72 4.73
C LEU A 35 22.76 -20.69 5.85
N ASP A 36 22.97 -19.50 6.43
CA ASP A 36 23.81 -19.22 7.58
C ASP A 36 23.33 -17.93 8.26
N ASP A 37 24.07 -17.41 9.24
CA ASP A 37 23.71 -16.23 10.02
C ASP A 37 23.66 -14.93 9.19
N LEU A 38 24.25 -14.89 8.02
CA LEU A 38 24.38 -13.71 7.17
C LEU A 38 23.79 -13.89 5.77
N THR A 39 23.37 -15.11 5.41
CA THR A 39 22.93 -15.44 4.07
C THR A 39 21.47 -15.88 4.04
N LEU A 40 20.63 -15.08 3.41
CA LEU A 40 19.22 -15.39 3.14
C LEU A 40 19.03 -15.70 1.66
N GLN A 41 18.44 -16.86 1.36
CA GLN A 41 18.13 -17.30 0.00
C GLN A 41 16.64 -17.19 -0.26
N TYR A 42 16.29 -16.61 -1.41
CA TYR A 42 14.95 -16.66 -1.99
C TYR A 42 14.93 -17.55 -3.22
N THR A 43 13.98 -18.48 -3.29
CA THR A 43 13.67 -19.26 -4.49
C THR A 43 12.37 -18.75 -5.09
N LEU A 44 12.44 -18.30 -6.33
CA LEU A 44 11.30 -17.69 -7.03
C LEU A 44 10.58 -18.73 -7.89
N LYS A 45 9.28 -18.60 -8.06
CA LYS A 45 8.45 -19.42 -8.98
C LYS A 45 8.90 -19.26 -10.43
N GLU A 46 9.25 -18.04 -10.80
CA GLU A 46 9.70 -17.66 -12.15
C GLU A 46 10.77 -16.56 -12.05
N PRO A 47 11.65 -16.43 -13.06
CA PRO A 47 12.62 -15.36 -13.11
C PRO A 47 11.95 -13.97 -13.08
N ALA A 48 12.33 -13.13 -12.14
CA ALA A 48 11.84 -11.75 -12.02
C ALA A 48 13.01 -10.78 -11.88
N THR A 49 13.36 -10.10 -12.96
CA THR A 49 14.52 -9.19 -13.01
C THR A 49 14.41 -8.00 -12.05
N TYR A 50 13.19 -7.66 -11.66
CA TYR A 50 12.87 -6.59 -10.73
C TYR A 50 12.70 -7.05 -9.28
N PHE A 51 12.93 -8.33 -8.97
CA PHE A 51 12.72 -8.89 -7.62
C PHE A 51 13.44 -8.11 -6.53
N MET A 52 14.67 -7.65 -6.80
CA MET A 52 15.43 -6.83 -5.85
C MET A 52 14.70 -5.55 -5.43
N SER A 53 13.89 -4.96 -6.30
CA SER A 53 13.11 -3.78 -5.96
C SER A 53 11.90 -4.10 -5.05
N LEU A 54 11.44 -5.35 -5.04
CA LEU A 54 10.35 -5.80 -4.17
C LEU A 54 10.80 -5.95 -2.71
N LEU A 55 12.09 -6.16 -2.45
CA LEU A 55 12.62 -6.27 -1.08
C LEU A 55 12.43 -5.00 -0.24
N GLN A 56 12.09 -3.88 -0.87
CA GLN A 56 11.74 -2.63 -0.18
C GLN A 56 10.30 -2.61 0.34
N LYS A 57 9.47 -3.57 -0.06
CA LYS A 57 8.06 -3.63 0.36
C LYS A 57 7.94 -4.20 1.77
N ILE A 58 6.88 -3.81 2.45
CA ILE A 58 6.64 -4.14 3.86
C ILE A 58 6.70 -5.66 4.15
N GLY A 59 6.21 -6.50 3.23
CA GLY A 59 6.23 -7.96 3.38
C GLY A 59 7.63 -8.59 3.42
N PHE A 60 8.67 -7.87 3.01
CA PHE A 60 10.06 -8.33 3.05
C PHE A 60 10.89 -7.70 4.17
N LEU A 61 10.31 -6.80 4.96
CA LEU A 61 11.04 -6.14 6.04
C LEU A 61 11.38 -7.14 7.16
N PRO A 62 12.58 -7.06 7.74
CA PRO A 62 13.00 -7.95 8.82
C PRO A 62 12.17 -7.72 10.08
N LEU A 63 11.86 -8.80 10.77
CA LEU A 63 11.16 -8.81 12.05
C LEU A 63 12.11 -9.33 13.14
N CYS A 64 12.28 -8.58 14.23
CA CYS A 64 13.03 -9.04 15.38
C CYS A 64 12.24 -10.12 16.12
N ARG A 65 12.69 -11.39 15.96
CA ARG A 65 11.99 -12.56 16.49
C ARG A 65 11.79 -12.49 18.02
N SER A 66 12.82 -12.20 18.78
CA SER A 66 12.75 -12.16 20.24
C SER A 66 11.78 -11.08 20.73
N TYR A 67 11.85 -9.90 20.11
CA TYR A 67 10.94 -8.81 20.44
C TYR A 67 9.49 -9.13 20.07
N PHE A 68 9.24 -9.65 18.87
CA PHE A 68 7.92 -10.06 18.44
C PHE A 68 7.26 -11.07 19.39
N LEU A 69 8.01 -12.10 19.80
CA LEU A 69 7.53 -13.09 20.77
C LEU A 69 7.26 -12.46 22.14
N SER A 70 8.12 -11.53 22.61
CA SER A 70 7.90 -10.82 23.88
C SER A 70 6.65 -9.95 23.89
N GLN A 71 6.19 -9.52 22.71
CA GLN A 71 4.95 -8.76 22.54
C GLN A 71 3.72 -9.67 22.30
N GLY A 72 3.81 -10.93 22.65
CA GLY A 72 2.71 -11.90 22.54
C GLY A 72 2.53 -12.48 21.14
N GLY A 73 3.45 -12.25 20.22
CA GLY A 73 3.42 -12.82 18.87
C GLY A 73 3.72 -14.32 18.85
N ALA A 74 3.34 -14.98 17.77
CA ALA A 74 3.62 -16.40 17.53
C ALA A 74 3.95 -16.61 16.04
N PHE A 75 4.66 -17.68 15.72
CA PHE A 75 4.97 -18.06 14.33
C PHE A 75 4.14 -19.28 13.91
N GLY A 76 3.73 -19.31 12.65
CA GLY A 76 2.80 -20.26 12.08
C GLY A 76 1.40 -19.67 11.95
N LEU A 77 0.65 -20.06 10.92
CA LEU A 77 -0.63 -19.41 10.57
C LEU A 77 -1.65 -19.50 11.72
N ASP A 78 -1.91 -20.71 12.21
CA ASP A 78 -2.90 -20.92 13.27
C ASP A 78 -2.44 -20.29 14.59
N ALA A 79 -1.18 -20.50 14.97
CA ALA A 79 -0.61 -19.96 16.20
C ALA A 79 -0.60 -18.44 16.20
N PHE A 80 -0.34 -17.80 15.04
CA PHE A 80 -0.39 -16.35 14.91
C PHE A 80 -1.82 -15.83 14.98
N SER A 81 -2.76 -16.46 14.29
CA SER A 81 -4.18 -16.11 14.35
C SER A 81 -4.72 -16.19 15.78
N GLU A 82 -4.37 -17.27 16.51
CA GLU A 82 -4.72 -17.40 17.92
C GLU A 82 -4.07 -16.31 18.79
N ALA A 83 -2.78 -16.02 18.57
CA ALA A 83 -2.05 -15.01 19.33
C ALA A 83 -2.66 -13.60 19.14
N GLN A 84 -3.00 -13.23 17.91
CA GLN A 84 -3.63 -11.94 17.59
C GLN A 84 -4.98 -11.72 18.28
N SER A 85 -5.72 -12.77 18.56
CA SER A 85 -7.02 -12.69 19.23
C SER A 85 -6.92 -12.44 20.74
N LYS A 86 -5.72 -12.53 21.32
CA LYS A 86 -5.48 -12.39 22.76
C LYS A 86 -5.14 -10.95 23.14
N PRO A 87 -5.61 -10.47 24.31
CA PRO A 87 -5.23 -9.16 24.83
C PRO A 87 -3.71 -9.01 25.09
N SER A 88 -2.99 -10.13 25.21
CA SER A 88 -1.53 -10.15 25.38
C SER A 88 -0.75 -9.84 24.12
N TYR A 89 -1.39 -9.84 22.95
CA TYR A 89 -0.76 -9.43 21.70
C TYR A 89 -0.69 -7.92 21.62
N GLN A 90 0.54 -7.38 21.73
CA GLN A 90 0.79 -5.95 21.81
C GLN A 90 1.63 -5.44 20.62
N TYR A 91 2.17 -6.34 19.77
CA TYR A 91 3.05 -5.91 18.67
C TYR A 91 2.30 -5.02 17.67
N GLY A 92 2.82 -3.82 17.45
CA GLY A 92 2.28 -2.89 16.47
C GLY A 92 1.05 -2.07 16.90
N ILE A 93 0.62 -2.16 18.17
CA ILE A 93 -0.52 -1.37 18.66
C ILE A 93 -0.19 0.14 18.74
N ASP A 94 1.07 0.49 18.95
CA ASP A 94 1.58 1.85 18.94
C ASP A 94 3.09 1.88 18.62
N GLN A 95 3.67 3.07 18.60
CA GLN A 95 5.08 3.29 18.29
C GLN A 95 6.06 2.67 19.31
N ASN A 96 5.61 2.33 20.52
CA ASN A 96 6.46 1.75 21.57
C ASN A 96 6.48 0.21 21.51
N HIS A 97 5.56 -0.38 20.75
CA HIS A 97 5.40 -1.83 20.64
C HIS A 97 5.88 -2.39 19.28
N VAL A 98 6.87 -1.72 18.68
CA VAL A 98 7.57 -2.19 17.47
C VAL A 98 9.07 -2.09 17.65
N ALA A 99 9.79 -3.12 17.19
CA ALA A 99 11.25 -3.03 17.02
C ALA A 99 11.54 -2.53 15.61
N VAL A 100 12.40 -1.52 15.52
CA VAL A 100 12.79 -0.92 14.24
C VAL A 100 14.31 -0.87 14.11
N CYS A 101 14.82 -1.15 12.92
CA CYS A 101 16.23 -1.03 12.57
C CYS A 101 16.47 0.03 11.48
N GLY A 102 15.41 0.74 11.07
CA GLY A 102 15.45 1.77 10.04
C GLY A 102 16.07 3.10 10.50
N GLN A 103 16.17 4.02 9.55
CA GLN A 103 16.79 5.34 9.74
C GLN A 103 16.03 6.21 10.75
N PHE A 104 14.71 6.01 10.92
CA PHE A 104 13.88 6.84 11.78
C PHE A 104 13.09 6.01 12.79
N LEU A 105 12.93 6.59 13.97
CA LEU A 105 12.04 6.11 15.05
C LEU A 105 10.77 6.94 15.05
N CYS A 106 9.60 6.31 15.09
CA CYS A 106 8.35 6.99 15.34
C CYS A 106 8.27 7.31 16.84
N ILE A 107 8.18 8.58 17.18
CA ILE A 107 8.09 9.04 18.58
C ILE A 107 6.71 9.55 18.97
N ASN A 108 5.89 9.86 17.96
CA ASN A 108 4.51 10.27 18.18
C ASN A 108 3.64 9.89 17.00
N MET A 109 2.50 9.30 17.29
CA MET A 109 1.47 8.99 16.30
C MET A 109 0.12 9.38 16.88
N THR A 110 -0.47 10.45 16.36
CA THR A 110 -1.79 10.93 16.76
C THR A 110 -2.73 10.78 15.56
N GLU A 111 -3.73 9.94 15.73
CA GLU A 111 -4.71 9.64 14.67
C GLU A 111 -5.33 10.93 14.10
N LYS A 112 -5.41 11.02 12.79
CA LYS A 112 -5.93 12.17 12.03
C LYS A 112 -5.30 13.52 12.39
N ASN A 113 -4.11 13.51 12.95
CA ASN A 113 -3.38 14.73 13.29
C ASN A 113 -1.97 14.71 12.71
N SER A 114 -1.06 13.93 13.32
CA SER A 114 0.34 13.92 12.86
C SER A 114 1.08 12.67 13.30
N VAL A 115 2.11 12.34 12.50
CA VAL A 115 3.13 11.35 12.87
C VAL A 115 4.48 12.03 12.87
N THR A 116 5.25 11.84 13.95
CA THR A 116 6.58 12.43 14.10
C THR A 116 7.63 11.33 14.20
N TYR A 117 8.62 11.44 13.34
CA TYR A 117 9.78 10.59 13.32
C TYR A 117 11.04 11.39 13.69
N VAL A 118 11.96 10.76 14.40
CA VAL A 118 13.30 11.29 14.67
C VAL A 118 14.37 10.34 14.17
N LEU A 119 15.55 10.85 13.92
CA LEU A 119 16.70 10.02 13.51
C LEU A 119 16.97 8.94 14.57
N ASN A 120 17.11 7.72 14.10
CA ASN A 120 17.61 6.61 14.90
C ASN A 120 19.14 6.67 14.97
N GLU A 121 19.70 7.07 16.08
CA GLU A 121 21.15 7.16 16.26
C GLU A 121 21.85 5.80 16.19
N ASN A 122 21.10 4.71 16.42
CA ASN A 122 21.61 3.33 16.29
C ASN A 122 21.45 2.77 14.86
N TYR A 123 20.96 3.57 13.92
CA TYR A 123 20.89 3.14 12.52
C TYR A 123 22.31 2.95 11.97
N TRP A 124 22.56 1.83 11.29
CA TRP A 124 23.89 1.46 10.81
C TRP A 124 24.58 2.55 9.96
N ASN A 125 23.81 3.42 9.32
CA ASN A 125 24.30 4.50 8.46
C ASN A 125 23.84 5.89 8.95
N ALA A 126 23.69 6.07 10.26
CA ALA A 126 23.18 7.30 10.86
C ALA A 126 24.06 8.54 10.55
N SER A 127 25.37 8.34 10.38
CA SER A 127 26.32 9.42 10.05
C SER A 127 26.06 10.08 8.70
N ASN A 128 25.43 9.37 7.75
CA ASN A 128 25.05 9.87 6.43
C ASN A 128 23.61 10.37 6.37
N ALA A 129 22.91 10.37 7.50
CA ALA A 129 21.51 10.84 7.54
C ALA A 129 21.48 12.37 7.60
N ASN A 130 20.94 13.01 6.56
CA ASN A 130 20.85 14.46 6.48
C ASN A 130 19.66 15.04 7.28
N LEU A 131 18.57 14.26 7.42
CA LEU A 131 17.38 14.68 8.16
C LEU A 131 17.45 14.20 9.60
N LYS A 132 17.17 15.09 10.55
CA LYS A 132 17.10 14.77 11.98
C LYS A 132 15.70 14.38 12.43
N ALA A 133 14.68 14.91 11.76
CA ALA A 133 13.28 14.62 12.04
C ALA A 133 12.44 14.74 10.77
N VAL A 134 11.32 14.00 10.74
CA VAL A 134 10.28 14.09 9.72
C VAL A 134 8.93 14.17 10.43
N LYS A 135 8.14 15.20 10.14
CA LYS A 135 6.79 15.31 10.64
C LYS A 135 5.81 15.22 9.48
N LEU A 136 4.93 14.22 9.54
CA LEU A 136 3.80 14.08 8.65
C LEU A 136 2.58 14.69 9.32
N THR A 137 1.90 15.59 8.63
CA THR A 137 0.67 16.22 9.12
C THR A 137 -0.50 15.70 8.30
N PHE A 138 -1.56 15.28 8.96
CA PHE A 138 -2.78 14.86 8.29
C PHE A 138 -3.46 16.06 7.65
N SER A 139 -3.83 15.93 6.39
CA SER A 139 -4.64 16.90 5.66
C SER A 139 -5.94 16.25 5.24
N ASP A 140 -7.04 16.79 5.72
CA ASP A 140 -8.36 16.42 5.22
C ASP A 140 -8.49 16.91 3.77
N SER A 141 -8.85 15.99 2.87
CA SER A 141 -9.04 16.32 1.45
C SER A 141 -10.28 17.18 1.19
N SER A 142 -11.13 17.42 2.19
CA SER A 142 -12.31 18.30 2.09
C SER A 142 -11.92 19.77 1.89
N ASP A 143 -10.78 20.21 2.44
CA ASP A 143 -10.25 21.57 2.24
C ASP A 143 -9.11 21.55 1.21
N VAL A 144 -9.46 21.94 -0.01
CA VAL A 144 -8.51 21.98 -1.14
C VAL A 144 -7.42 23.02 -0.90
N SER A 145 -7.75 24.14 -0.26
CA SER A 145 -6.82 25.27 -0.09
C SER A 145 -5.82 25.04 1.04
N ARG A 146 -6.20 24.33 2.10
CA ARG A 146 -5.39 24.18 3.30
C ARG A 146 -3.97 23.69 3.04
N SER A 147 -3.82 22.58 2.35
CA SER A 147 -2.47 22.03 2.06
C SER A 147 -1.65 22.98 1.18
N TYR A 148 -2.33 23.71 0.29
CA TYR A 148 -1.70 24.71 -0.54
C TYR A 148 -1.21 25.91 0.30
N ASP A 149 -2.05 26.42 1.19
CA ASP A 149 -1.71 27.53 2.06
C ASP A 149 -0.62 27.13 3.07
N ASP A 150 -0.65 25.90 3.61
CA ASP A 150 0.40 25.34 4.47
C ASP A 150 1.76 25.29 3.76
N PHE A 151 1.80 24.95 2.47
CA PHE A 151 3.01 24.99 1.67
C PHE A 151 3.48 26.43 1.44
N MET A 152 2.58 27.33 1.03
CA MET A 152 2.92 28.74 0.77
C MET A 152 3.39 29.47 2.02
N ASN A 153 2.89 29.08 3.21
CA ASN A 153 3.29 29.65 4.51
C ASN A 153 4.55 28.96 5.08
N GLY A 154 5.09 27.94 4.40
CA GLY A 154 6.26 27.19 4.86
C GLY A 154 5.99 26.23 6.02
N THR A 155 4.72 25.95 6.34
CA THR A 155 4.34 24.96 7.38
C THR A 155 4.69 23.55 6.93
N VAL A 156 4.57 23.26 5.64
CA VAL A 156 5.01 22.01 5.02
C VAL A 156 5.99 22.29 3.88
N VAL A 157 6.93 21.38 3.68
CA VAL A 157 7.99 21.52 2.66
C VAL A 157 7.56 20.98 1.29
N SER A 158 6.52 20.15 1.25
CA SER A 158 5.98 19.62 0.00
C SER A 158 4.52 19.23 0.17
N MET A 159 3.79 19.23 -0.93
CA MET A 159 2.42 18.74 -1.01
C MET A 159 2.16 18.07 -2.34
N TYR A 160 1.15 17.21 -2.39
CA TYR A 160 0.70 16.61 -3.64
C TYR A 160 -0.34 17.49 -4.33
N LEU A 161 -0.12 17.76 -5.63
CA LEU A 161 -1.05 18.51 -6.48
C LEU A 161 -2.08 17.53 -7.09
N ASN A 162 -3.26 17.45 -6.49
CA ASN A 162 -4.43 16.87 -7.18
C ASN A 162 -4.98 17.89 -8.21
N SER A 163 -5.95 17.48 -9.03
CA SER A 163 -6.53 18.34 -10.08
C SER A 163 -6.98 19.71 -9.58
N GLN A 164 -7.60 19.77 -8.40
CA GLN A 164 -8.11 21.03 -7.83
C GLN A 164 -6.98 21.96 -7.36
N ARG A 165 -5.96 21.38 -6.71
CA ARG A 165 -4.77 22.13 -6.27
C ARG A 165 -3.90 22.58 -7.45
N LEU A 166 -3.84 21.76 -8.51
CA LEU A 166 -3.18 22.09 -9.76
C LEU A 166 -3.81 23.32 -10.40
N GLU A 167 -5.13 23.38 -10.51
CA GLU A 167 -5.85 24.54 -11.04
C GLU A 167 -5.66 25.78 -10.16
N LEU A 168 -5.64 25.61 -8.84
CA LEU A 168 -5.38 26.70 -7.90
C LEU A 168 -3.95 27.25 -8.08
N ALA A 169 -2.94 26.38 -8.17
CA ALA A 169 -1.55 26.78 -8.38
C ALA A 169 -1.35 27.50 -9.71
N LYS A 170 -1.97 27.02 -10.80
CA LYS A 170 -1.95 27.69 -12.10
C LYS A 170 -2.61 29.07 -12.04
N LYS A 171 -3.80 29.15 -11.42
CA LYS A 171 -4.53 30.41 -11.26
C LYS A 171 -3.76 31.46 -10.47
N LYS A 172 -3.00 31.04 -9.45
CA LYS A 172 -2.17 31.94 -8.63
C LYS A 172 -0.80 32.23 -9.24
N GLY A 173 -0.42 31.56 -10.33
CA GLY A 173 0.88 31.74 -11.00
C GLY A 173 2.05 31.04 -10.28
N ASP A 174 1.77 30.16 -9.35
CA ASP A 174 2.79 29.49 -8.54
C ASP A 174 3.24 28.14 -9.14
N PHE A 175 2.49 27.63 -10.12
CA PHE A 175 2.76 26.33 -10.72
C PHE A 175 4.17 26.27 -11.33
N GLU A 176 4.50 27.20 -12.22
CA GLU A 176 5.80 27.22 -12.90
C GLU A 176 6.97 27.46 -11.94
N LYS A 177 6.72 28.04 -10.79
CA LYS A 177 7.75 28.38 -9.81
C LYS A 177 8.08 27.23 -8.85
N TYR A 178 7.08 26.44 -8.47
CA TYR A 178 7.23 25.48 -7.38
C TYR A 178 6.88 24.05 -7.77
N ALA A 179 6.12 23.82 -8.85
CA ALA A 179 5.72 22.49 -9.25
C ALA A 179 6.81 21.78 -10.05
N PHE A 180 6.91 20.49 -9.86
CA PHE A 180 7.69 19.60 -10.70
C PHE A 180 6.93 18.30 -10.94
N VAL A 181 7.18 17.67 -12.07
CA VAL A 181 6.64 16.37 -12.41
C VAL A 181 7.67 15.31 -12.06
N ASN A 182 7.25 14.29 -11.33
CA ASN A 182 8.11 13.16 -11.08
C ASN A 182 8.09 12.22 -12.30
N ASP A 183 9.21 12.05 -12.96
CA ASP A 183 9.36 11.22 -14.18
C ASP A 183 9.15 9.71 -13.93
N VAL A 184 9.08 9.29 -12.67
CA VAL A 184 8.95 7.89 -12.29
C VAL A 184 7.49 7.55 -11.97
N GLY A 185 6.66 7.46 -12.99
CA GLY A 185 5.34 6.84 -12.89
C GLY A 185 5.47 5.31 -12.76
N ARG A 186 5.39 4.79 -11.53
CA ARG A 186 5.39 3.34 -11.28
C ARG A 186 3.99 2.74 -11.23
N ILE A 187 2.96 3.54 -11.46
CA ILE A 187 1.56 3.13 -11.32
C ILE A 187 0.89 3.24 -12.67
N THR A 188 0.26 2.15 -13.09
CA THR A 188 -0.63 2.12 -14.26
C THR A 188 -2.06 2.03 -13.76
N PHE A 189 -2.88 3.02 -14.08
CA PHE A 189 -4.32 2.97 -13.83
C PHE A 189 -5.00 2.19 -14.94
N LEU A 190 -5.80 1.20 -14.55
CA LEU A 190 -6.50 0.30 -15.45
C LEU A 190 -8.00 0.37 -15.19
N PHE A 191 -8.76 0.30 -16.27
CA PHE A 191 -10.20 0.14 -16.22
C PHE A 191 -10.54 -1.33 -16.46
N TRP A 192 -11.14 -1.97 -15.46
CA TRP A 192 -11.47 -3.38 -15.49
C TRP A 192 -12.94 -3.61 -15.77
N PHE A 193 -13.24 -4.56 -16.67
CA PHE A 193 -14.60 -5.04 -16.90
C PHE A 193 -14.81 -6.36 -16.17
N ASN A 194 -15.83 -6.44 -15.32
CA ASN A 194 -16.23 -7.71 -14.71
C ASN A 194 -17.07 -8.50 -15.74
N ILE A 195 -16.38 -9.25 -16.60
CA ILE A 195 -16.99 -10.02 -17.69
C ILE A 195 -17.68 -11.31 -17.23
N HIS A 196 -17.41 -11.76 -16.01
CA HIS A 196 -18.00 -12.94 -15.39
C HIS A 196 -18.73 -12.61 -14.10
N ARG A 197 -19.47 -11.51 -14.10
CA ARG A 197 -20.22 -11.07 -12.94
C ARG A 197 -21.25 -12.13 -12.52
N GLN A 198 -21.02 -12.79 -11.38
CA GLN A 198 -21.86 -13.85 -10.84
C GLN A 198 -22.91 -13.34 -9.85
N THR A 199 -22.67 -12.18 -9.24
CA THR A 199 -23.57 -11.61 -8.25
C THR A 199 -23.73 -10.11 -8.43
N TYR A 200 -24.90 -9.60 -8.07
CA TYR A 200 -25.18 -8.19 -7.93
C TYR A 200 -25.33 -7.76 -6.46
N ALA A 201 -24.97 -8.63 -5.53
CA ALA A 201 -24.87 -8.26 -4.13
C ALA A 201 -23.76 -7.21 -3.98
N ASN A 202 -24.03 -6.20 -3.20
CA ASN A 202 -23.00 -5.26 -2.80
C ASN A 202 -22.22 -5.88 -1.65
N MET A 203 -20.90 -5.98 -1.80
CA MET A 203 -20.01 -6.57 -0.78
C MET A 203 -19.61 -5.56 0.32
N ALA A 204 -19.96 -4.29 0.18
CA ALA A 204 -19.71 -3.29 1.20
C ALA A 204 -20.79 -3.31 2.28
N ASP A 205 -20.39 -3.27 3.54
CA ASP A 205 -21.30 -3.22 4.68
C ASP A 205 -22.22 -1.99 4.58
N GLY A 206 -23.52 -2.22 4.77
CA GLY A 206 -24.53 -1.14 4.72
C GLY A 206 -24.88 -0.63 3.32
N ALA A 207 -24.32 -1.18 2.26
CA ALA A 207 -24.63 -0.77 0.92
C ALA A 207 -25.98 -1.32 0.44
N ALA A 208 -26.77 -0.48 -0.23
CA ALA A 208 -28.07 -0.87 -0.77
C ALA A 208 -27.92 -1.97 -1.85
N PRO A 209 -28.81 -2.98 -1.86
CA PRO A 209 -28.81 -3.99 -2.90
C PRO A 209 -29.11 -3.37 -4.27
N SER A 210 -28.67 -4.05 -5.33
CA SER A 210 -28.96 -3.62 -6.70
C SER A 210 -30.47 -3.56 -6.95
N GLN A 211 -30.94 -2.43 -7.47
CA GLN A 211 -32.34 -2.23 -7.87
C GLN A 211 -32.69 -2.84 -9.25
N LYS A 212 -31.71 -3.40 -9.94
CA LYS A 212 -31.92 -4.01 -11.27
C LYS A 212 -32.79 -5.26 -11.19
N THR A 213 -33.72 -5.38 -12.10
CA THR A 213 -34.46 -6.62 -12.37
C THR A 213 -33.50 -7.71 -12.91
N ASP A 214 -33.95 -8.97 -12.90
CA ASP A 214 -33.11 -10.07 -13.40
C ASP A 214 -32.89 -9.96 -14.93
N ALA A 215 -33.87 -9.43 -15.66
CA ALA A 215 -33.72 -9.14 -17.08
C ALA A 215 -32.64 -8.07 -17.34
N GLU A 216 -32.64 -6.98 -16.58
CA GLU A 216 -31.60 -5.94 -16.69
C GLU A 216 -30.21 -6.43 -16.26
N LYS A 217 -30.15 -7.34 -15.30
CA LYS A 217 -28.88 -8.00 -14.91
C LYS A 217 -28.34 -8.84 -16.05
N ALA A 218 -29.23 -9.65 -16.71
CA ALA A 218 -28.84 -10.47 -17.86
C ALA A 218 -28.34 -9.62 -19.04
N VAL A 219 -29.04 -8.54 -19.37
CA VAL A 219 -28.61 -7.60 -20.43
C VAL A 219 -27.27 -6.96 -20.10
N SER A 220 -27.06 -6.54 -18.84
CA SER A 220 -25.79 -5.95 -18.38
C SER A 220 -24.63 -6.95 -18.49
N CYS A 221 -24.83 -8.21 -18.13
CA CYS A 221 -23.84 -9.27 -18.26
C CYS A 221 -23.48 -9.54 -19.72
N ALA A 222 -24.50 -9.68 -20.59
CA ALA A 222 -24.29 -9.89 -22.02
C ALA A 222 -23.54 -8.73 -22.68
N ALA A 223 -23.87 -7.49 -22.32
CA ALA A 223 -23.15 -6.32 -22.81
C ALA A 223 -21.66 -6.35 -22.39
N LEU A 224 -21.36 -6.66 -21.12
CA LEU A 224 -19.98 -6.75 -20.62
C LEU A 224 -19.18 -7.91 -21.26
N GLN A 225 -19.84 -9.01 -21.65
CA GLN A 225 -19.22 -10.11 -22.39
C GLN A 225 -18.95 -9.77 -23.87
N ASN A 226 -19.65 -8.79 -24.43
CA ASN A 226 -19.47 -8.37 -25.81
C ASN A 226 -18.16 -7.56 -25.97
N ALA A 227 -17.23 -8.06 -26.77
CA ALA A 227 -15.94 -7.41 -27.00
C ALA A 227 -16.08 -6.04 -27.67
N HIS A 228 -17.05 -5.87 -28.58
CA HIS A 228 -17.31 -4.59 -29.26
C HIS A 228 -17.81 -3.53 -28.28
N PHE A 229 -18.70 -3.92 -27.36
CA PHE A 229 -19.16 -3.03 -26.31
C PHE A 229 -18.01 -2.53 -25.41
N ARG A 230 -17.12 -3.43 -24.98
CA ARG A 230 -15.95 -3.04 -24.18
C ARG A 230 -14.99 -2.14 -24.95
N ARG A 231 -14.77 -2.43 -26.24
CA ARG A 231 -13.94 -1.57 -27.12
C ARG A 231 -14.57 -0.18 -27.29
N ALA A 232 -15.89 -0.11 -27.50
CA ALA A 232 -16.59 1.17 -27.61
C ALA A 232 -16.39 2.03 -26.36
N ILE A 233 -16.52 1.47 -25.15
CA ILE A 233 -16.22 2.17 -23.90
C ILE A 233 -14.75 2.62 -23.87
N GLY A 234 -13.81 1.75 -24.25
CA GLY A 234 -12.38 2.09 -24.30
C GLY A 234 -12.06 3.22 -25.28
N HIS A 235 -12.81 3.36 -26.36
CA HIS A 235 -12.69 4.48 -27.31
C HIS A 235 -13.40 5.76 -26.85
N ALA A 236 -14.42 5.64 -26.03
CA ALA A 236 -15.13 6.78 -25.46
C ALA A 236 -14.34 7.49 -24.35
N ILE A 237 -13.37 6.80 -23.74
CA ILE A 237 -12.53 7.36 -22.69
C ILE A 237 -11.36 8.14 -23.34
N SER A 238 -11.29 9.42 -23.07
CA SER A 238 -10.13 10.23 -23.45
C SER A 238 -8.93 9.93 -22.54
N ARG A 239 -7.98 9.14 -23.05
CA ARG A 239 -6.77 8.76 -22.31
C ARG A 239 -5.84 9.95 -22.03
N GLY A 240 -5.92 10.99 -22.85
CA GLY A 240 -5.15 12.23 -22.62
C GLY A 240 -5.81 13.15 -21.57
N ALA A 241 -7.14 13.15 -21.47
CA ALA A 241 -7.83 13.98 -20.49
C ALA A 241 -7.68 13.45 -19.05
N TYR A 242 -7.60 12.13 -18.87
CA TYR A 242 -7.47 11.54 -17.54
C TYR A 242 -6.17 11.93 -16.82
N PRO A 243 -4.97 11.79 -17.41
CA PRO A 243 -3.74 12.31 -16.81
C PRO A 243 -3.77 13.82 -16.61
N ALA A 244 -4.33 14.58 -17.55
CA ALA A 244 -4.41 16.04 -17.45
C ALA A 244 -5.28 16.51 -16.26
N GLN A 245 -6.25 15.70 -15.82
CA GLN A 245 -7.10 16.01 -14.67
C GLN A 245 -6.52 15.53 -13.34
N ASN A 246 -5.63 14.53 -13.36
CA ASN A 246 -5.16 13.86 -12.14
C ASN A 246 -3.64 14.04 -11.89
N GLY A 247 -2.95 14.78 -12.72
CA GLY A 247 -1.52 15.10 -12.59
C GLY A 247 -0.62 14.21 -13.41
#